data_3e7b49b0326ed97de33c16c59a1a9f75
#
_entry.id   3e7b49b0326ed97de33c16c59a1a9f75
#
_cell.length_a   1.000
_cell.length_b   1.000
_cell.length_c   1.000
_cell.angle_alpha   90.00
_cell.angle_beta   90.00
_cell.angle_gamma   90.00
#
_symmetry.space_group_name_H-M   'P 1'
#
loop_
_entity.id
_entity.type
_entity.pdbx_description
1 polymer ?
#
loop_
_entity_poly.entity_id
_entity_poly.type
_entity_poly.pdbx_seq_one_letter_code
_entity_poly.pdbx_strand_id
1 'polypeptide(L)'
;MPKIEVLYCVLDGDIRHIAAHLPQPRPDVAYLVAWQQRGGEEQNAPGELLQRDDVKILVHKSIGLSKNRNFALANATGDLLILADADNIYIYEYFDRLLAAAAAHPEAGILLFQAAASEGSLMKNYPAAPCTYAERPRGSYFSSWDIVLRRSAALPRFDERFGLGAEHLGCGEEEIFLEQASRGGCRIVYTPQVIVTTRAATTGDRFWSDPKVRRAKGAVLCYMHGPLGATLRCLKFAAVQGKASVGQRIRALYDMIWGIFYLKFSR
;
A
#
# COMPACT_ATOMS: atom_id res chain seq x y z
N MET A 1 21.85 -2.31 -15.42
CA MET A 1 20.40 -2.04 -15.28
C MET A 1 20.08 -1.85 -13.80
N PRO A 2 19.13 -1.01 -13.42
CA PRO A 2 18.72 -0.90 -12.03
C PRO A 2 18.15 -2.24 -11.55
N LYS A 3 18.45 -2.61 -10.30
CA LYS A 3 17.94 -3.83 -9.68
C LYS A 3 16.57 -3.58 -9.09
N ILE A 4 15.59 -4.39 -9.49
CA ILE A 4 14.26 -4.42 -8.89
C ILE A 4 14.29 -5.31 -7.65
N GLU A 5 13.65 -4.90 -6.57
CA GLU A 5 13.40 -5.74 -5.41
C GLU A 5 11.92 -5.67 -5.02
N VAL A 6 11.25 -6.83 -5.05
CA VAL A 6 9.85 -6.96 -4.65
C VAL A 6 9.80 -7.26 -3.17
N LEU A 7 9.15 -6.37 -2.41
CA LEU A 7 9.06 -6.41 -0.95
C LEU A 7 7.72 -7.01 -0.53
N TYR A 8 7.69 -8.32 -0.30
CA TYR A 8 6.52 -9.00 0.26
C TYR A 8 6.43 -8.79 1.76
N CYS A 9 5.37 -8.13 2.20
CA CYS A 9 5.09 -7.90 3.62
C CYS A 9 3.98 -8.83 4.09
N VAL A 10 4.34 -9.95 4.71
CA VAL A 10 3.41 -11.04 5.04
C VAL A 10 3.35 -11.33 6.53
N LEU A 11 2.23 -11.93 6.95
CA LEU A 11 1.94 -12.29 8.32
C LEU A 11 1.67 -13.79 8.44
N ASP A 12 2.32 -14.45 9.40
CA ASP A 12 2.10 -15.86 9.74
C ASP A 12 2.06 -16.78 8.49
N GLY A 13 0.96 -17.52 8.28
CA GLY A 13 0.82 -18.49 7.20
C GLY A 13 0.74 -17.93 5.79
N ASP A 14 0.57 -16.60 5.61
CA ASP A 14 0.42 -15.98 4.29
C ASP A 14 1.67 -16.15 3.40
N ILE A 15 2.84 -16.40 4.00
CA ILE A 15 4.08 -16.68 3.27
C ILE A 15 3.94 -17.84 2.28
N ARG A 16 3.05 -18.78 2.53
CA ARG A 16 2.81 -19.94 1.65
C ARG A 16 2.23 -19.55 0.30
N HIS A 17 1.51 -18.42 0.23
CA HIS A 17 0.93 -17.94 -1.01
C HIS A 17 1.99 -17.41 -1.98
N ILE A 18 3.11 -16.88 -1.47
CA ILE A 18 4.17 -16.31 -2.30
C ILE A 18 4.80 -17.39 -3.20
N ALA A 19 5.11 -18.56 -2.66
CA ALA A 19 5.78 -19.63 -3.40
C ALA A 19 5.06 -20.02 -4.69
N ALA A 20 3.72 -20.00 -4.68
CA ALA A 20 2.89 -20.34 -5.84
C ALA A 20 2.86 -19.28 -6.95
N HIS A 21 3.31 -18.06 -6.66
CA HIS A 21 3.13 -16.91 -7.56
C HIS A 21 4.44 -16.28 -8.04
N LEU A 22 5.60 -16.69 -7.50
CA LEU A 22 6.88 -16.18 -7.95
C LEU A 22 7.18 -16.66 -9.38
N PRO A 23 7.50 -15.74 -10.31
CA PRO A 23 7.94 -16.12 -11.65
C PRO A 23 9.34 -16.82 -11.58
N GLN A 24 9.79 -17.38 -12.69
CA GLN A 24 11.15 -17.91 -12.77
C GLN A 24 12.19 -16.82 -12.41
N PRO A 25 13.36 -17.18 -11.88
CA PRO A 25 14.41 -16.21 -11.55
C PRO A 25 14.80 -15.33 -12.73
N ARG A 26 15.01 -14.04 -12.46
CA ARG A 26 15.46 -13.05 -13.43
C ARG A 26 16.66 -12.29 -12.83
N PRO A 27 17.79 -12.11 -13.55
CA PRO A 27 19.04 -11.60 -12.95
C PRO A 27 18.94 -10.20 -12.33
N ASP A 28 18.02 -9.35 -12.83
CA ASP A 28 17.78 -7.98 -12.36
C ASP A 28 16.61 -7.85 -11.38
N VAL A 29 16.02 -8.97 -10.94
CA VAL A 29 14.91 -9.02 -9.97
C VAL A 29 15.30 -9.87 -8.76
N ALA A 30 15.03 -9.35 -7.57
CA ALA A 30 15.15 -10.07 -6.32
C ALA A 30 13.87 -9.89 -5.47
N TYR A 31 13.70 -10.75 -4.48
CA TYR A 31 12.55 -10.76 -3.60
C TYR A 31 12.99 -10.69 -2.15
N LEU A 32 12.45 -9.74 -1.40
CA LEU A 32 12.58 -9.66 0.05
C LEU A 32 11.24 -9.99 0.69
N VAL A 33 11.21 -11.06 1.46
CA VAL A 33 10.03 -11.44 2.24
C VAL A 33 10.23 -10.98 3.68
N ALA A 34 9.56 -9.90 4.05
CA ALA A 34 9.48 -9.44 5.43
C ALA A 34 8.34 -10.20 6.13
N TRP A 35 8.71 -11.21 6.88
CA TRP A 35 7.78 -12.16 7.47
C TRP A 35 7.52 -11.85 8.94
N GLN A 36 6.35 -11.30 9.23
CA GLN A 36 5.88 -11.11 10.59
C GLN A 36 5.33 -12.41 11.17
N GLN A 37 5.79 -12.76 12.37
CA GLN A 37 5.24 -13.86 13.16
C GLN A 37 4.68 -13.30 14.47
N ARG A 38 3.38 -13.53 14.74
CA ARG A 38 2.71 -13.02 15.96
C ARG A 38 3.17 -13.70 17.24
N GLY A 39 3.89 -14.81 17.14
CA GLY A 39 4.28 -15.66 18.24
C GLY A 39 3.38 -16.91 18.33
N GLY A 40 3.80 -17.90 19.07
CA GLY A 40 3.22 -19.25 19.11
C GLY A 40 4.26 -20.27 18.64
N GLU A 41 3.82 -21.31 17.96
CA GLU A 41 4.72 -22.29 17.35
C GLU A 41 5.58 -21.62 16.26
N GLU A 42 6.85 -21.95 16.24
CA GLU A 42 7.80 -21.44 15.24
C GLU A 42 7.37 -21.97 13.87
N GLN A 43 7.07 -21.04 12.96
CA GLN A 43 6.67 -21.41 11.60
C GLN A 43 7.91 -21.52 10.71
N ASN A 44 7.98 -22.59 9.93
CA ASN A 44 9.03 -22.77 8.95
C ASN A 44 8.61 -22.15 7.60
N ALA A 45 9.56 -21.52 6.93
CA ALA A 45 9.36 -21.02 5.59
C ALA A 45 9.16 -22.17 4.60
N PRO A 46 8.34 -22.00 3.55
CA PRO A 46 8.18 -23.00 2.49
C PRO A 46 9.52 -23.34 1.84
N GLY A 47 9.75 -24.66 1.63
CA GLY A 47 11.01 -25.16 1.02
C GLY A 47 11.28 -24.58 -0.34
N GLU A 48 10.25 -24.33 -1.13
CA GLU A 48 10.33 -23.74 -2.47
C GLU A 48 10.92 -22.32 -2.44
N LEU A 49 10.66 -21.54 -1.40
CA LEU A 49 11.27 -20.23 -1.23
C LEU A 49 12.73 -20.31 -0.76
N LEU A 50 13.03 -21.30 0.10
CA LEU A 50 14.39 -21.51 0.63
C LEU A 50 15.36 -22.01 -0.43
N GLN A 51 14.89 -22.62 -1.51
CA GLN A 51 15.72 -23.12 -2.62
C GLN A 51 16.02 -22.05 -3.67
N ARG A 52 15.52 -20.81 -3.50
CA ARG A 52 15.71 -19.72 -4.47
C ARG A 52 16.79 -18.74 -4.00
N ASP A 53 17.83 -18.59 -4.80
CA ASP A 53 18.94 -17.65 -4.53
C ASP A 53 18.52 -16.18 -4.66
N ASP A 54 17.42 -15.91 -5.39
CA ASP A 54 16.86 -14.57 -5.58
C ASP A 54 15.86 -14.17 -4.50
N VAL A 55 15.58 -15.04 -3.50
CA VAL A 55 14.64 -14.79 -2.40
C VAL A 55 15.39 -14.69 -1.07
N LYS A 56 15.21 -13.57 -0.38
CA LYS A 56 15.68 -13.36 0.99
C LYS A 56 14.49 -13.28 1.95
N ILE A 57 14.48 -14.12 2.97
CA ILE A 57 13.43 -14.12 4.00
C ILE A 57 14.00 -13.51 5.29
N LEU A 58 13.32 -12.51 5.83
CA LEU A 58 13.65 -11.88 7.11
C LEU A 58 12.44 -12.01 8.05
N VAL A 59 12.66 -12.73 9.14
CA VAL A 59 11.64 -12.95 10.18
C VAL A 59 11.76 -11.87 11.25
N HIS A 60 10.62 -11.33 11.68
CA HIS A 60 10.58 -10.49 12.87
C HIS A 60 9.26 -10.64 13.65
N LYS A 61 9.35 -10.48 14.97
CA LYS A 61 8.19 -10.58 15.88
C LYS A 61 7.59 -9.20 16.08
N SER A 62 6.55 -8.88 15.31
CA SER A 62 5.79 -7.65 15.48
C SER A 62 4.37 -7.81 14.90
N ILE A 63 3.51 -6.80 15.10
CA ILE A 63 2.18 -6.75 14.50
C ILE A 63 1.99 -5.39 13.86
N GLY A 64 1.43 -5.38 12.65
CA GLY A 64 1.06 -4.19 11.90
C GLY A 64 1.76 -4.10 10.54
N LEU A 65 0.94 -3.91 9.50
CA LEU A 65 1.42 -3.87 8.12
C LEU A 65 2.40 -2.71 7.86
N SER A 66 2.12 -1.52 8.41
CA SER A 66 3.04 -0.37 8.30
C SER A 66 4.39 -0.63 8.97
N LYS A 67 4.42 -1.34 10.10
CA LYS A 67 5.67 -1.79 10.75
C LYS A 67 6.44 -2.74 9.85
N ASN A 68 5.73 -3.68 9.23
CA ASN A 68 6.33 -4.66 8.33
C ASN A 68 6.92 -3.99 7.08
N ARG A 69 6.19 -3.05 6.48
CA ARG A 69 6.69 -2.26 5.33
C ARG A 69 7.90 -1.42 5.71
N ASN A 70 7.90 -0.78 6.87
CA ASN A 70 9.07 -0.05 7.38
C ASN A 70 10.28 -0.97 7.59
N PHE A 71 10.06 -2.18 8.10
CA PHE A 71 11.11 -3.19 8.26
C PHE A 71 11.64 -3.66 6.90
N ALA A 72 10.76 -3.93 5.92
CA ALA A 72 11.16 -4.31 4.57
C ALA A 72 12.00 -3.21 3.90
N LEU A 73 11.53 -1.95 3.94
CA LEU A 73 12.24 -0.81 3.37
C LEU A 73 13.62 -0.58 4.00
N ALA A 74 13.76 -0.79 5.30
CA ALA A 74 15.03 -0.64 6.01
C ALA A 74 16.06 -1.72 5.63
N ASN A 75 15.63 -2.87 5.11
CA ASN A 75 16.47 -4.01 4.73
C ASN A 75 16.58 -4.20 3.21
N ALA A 76 15.90 -3.38 2.42
CA ALA A 76 15.91 -3.44 0.97
C ALA A 76 17.25 -2.97 0.37
N THR A 77 17.68 -3.65 -0.68
CA THR A 77 18.95 -3.40 -1.37
C THR A 77 18.79 -3.04 -2.84
N GLY A 78 17.61 -3.28 -3.43
CA GLY A 78 17.29 -2.95 -4.82
C GLY A 78 17.27 -1.45 -5.08
N ASP A 79 17.41 -1.04 -6.34
CA ASP A 79 17.32 0.37 -6.74
C ASP A 79 15.87 0.82 -6.87
N LEU A 80 15.00 -0.09 -7.33
CA LEU A 80 13.55 0.08 -7.48
C LEU A 80 12.85 -0.94 -6.58
N LEU A 81 12.02 -0.46 -5.68
CA LEU A 81 11.36 -1.26 -4.67
C LEU A 81 9.85 -1.31 -4.94
N ILE A 82 9.30 -2.50 -5.09
CA ILE A 82 7.86 -2.73 -5.26
C ILE A 82 7.28 -3.19 -3.93
N LEU A 83 6.25 -2.52 -3.42
CA LEU A 83 5.51 -3.00 -2.26
C LEU A 83 4.50 -4.06 -2.69
N ALA A 84 4.60 -5.27 -2.13
CA ALA A 84 3.78 -6.40 -2.53
C ALA A 84 3.03 -7.03 -1.35
N ASP A 85 1.80 -7.45 -1.61
CA ASP A 85 1.01 -8.31 -0.75
C ASP A 85 1.16 -9.78 -1.22
N ALA A 86 0.85 -10.76 -0.36
CA ALA A 86 1.12 -12.19 -0.61
C ALA A 86 0.42 -12.77 -1.86
N ASP A 87 -0.64 -12.15 -2.32
CA ASP A 87 -1.44 -12.56 -3.48
C ASP A 87 -1.12 -11.80 -4.77
N ASN A 88 -0.09 -10.97 -4.76
CA ASN A 88 0.34 -10.24 -5.93
C ASN A 88 1.14 -11.14 -6.88
N ILE A 89 0.75 -11.10 -8.16
CA ILE A 89 1.34 -11.90 -9.23
C ILE A 89 2.08 -10.98 -10.18
N TYR A 90 3.33 -11.28 -10.44
CA TYR A 90 4.19 -10.56 -11.37
C TYR A 90 4.57 -11.44 -12.56
N ILE A 91 4.67 -10.86 -13.75
CA ILE A 91 5.21 -11.49 -14.97
C ILE A 91 6.37 -10.64 -15.50
N TYR A 92 7.17 -11.19 -16.39
CA TYR A 92 8.36 -10.51 -16.89
C TYR A 92 8.06 -9.18 -17.56
N GLU A 93 6.99 -9.11 -18.34
CA GLU A 93 6.55 -7.90 -19.04
C GLU A 93 6.20 -6.75 -18.07
N TYR A 94 5.78 -7.07 -16.84
CA TYR A 94 5.51 -6.06 -15.83
C TYR A 94 6.80 -5.40 -15.34
N PHE A 95 7.86 -6.18 -15.16
CA PHE A 95 9.16 -5.63 -14.81
C PHE A 95 9.76 -4.80 -15.94
N ASP A 96 9.59 -5.20 -17.20
CA ASP A 96 10.06 -4.44 -18.36
C ASP A 96 9.35 -3.10 -18.48
N ARG A 97 8.02 -3.06 -18.27
CA ARG A 97 7.24 -1.81 -18.22
C ARG A 97 7.71 -0.88 -17.11
N LEU A 98 7.96 -1.45 -15.92
CA LEU A 98 8.47 -0.70 -14.78
C LEU A 98 9.84 -0.09 -15.08
N LEU A 99 10.77 -0.86 -15.63
CA LEU A 99 12.11 -0.38 -15.99
C LEU A 99 12.05 0.73 -17.04
N ALA A 100 11.20 0.57 -18.07
CA ALA A 100 10.98 1.60 -19.09
C ALA A 100 10.43 2.90 -18.49
N ALA A 101 9.43 2.81 -17.60
CA ALA A 101 8.87 3.98 -16.92
C ALA A 101 9.90 4.64 -15.99
N ALA A 102 10.70 3.85 -15.26
CA ALA A 102 11.74 4.38 -14.38
C ALA A 102 12.86 5.09 -15.17
N ALA A 103 13.18 4.62 -16.38
CA ALA A 103 14.12 5.27 -17.28
C ALA A 103 13.56 6.56 -17.90
N ALA A 104 12.25 6.58 -18.22
CA ALA A 104 11.57 7.77 -18.74
C ALA A 104 11.40 8.89 -17.69
N HIS A 105 11.40 8.52 -16.40
CA HIS A 105 11.21 9.46 -15.28
C HIS A 105 12.34 9.33 -14.25
N PRO A 106 13.60 9.65 -14.61
CA PRO A 106 14.75 9.51 -13.70
C PRO A 106 14.65 10.43 -12.46
N GLU A 107 13.89 11.52 -12.55
CA GLU A 107 13.63 12.48 -11.48
C GLU A 107 12.57 12.00 -10.47
N ALA A 108 11.78 10.98 -10.81
CA ALA A 108 10.73 10.49 -9.93
C ALA A 108 11.30 9.65 -8.78
N GLY A 109 11.03 10.05 -7.56
CA GLY A 109 11.33 9.25 -6.36
C GLY A 109 10.28 8.16 -6.12
N ILE A 110 9.06 8.37 -6.62
CA ILE A 110 7.96 7.39 -6.58
C ILE A 110 7.29 7.34 -7.96
N LEU A 111 7.09 6.13 -8.46
CA LEU A 111 6.30 5.85 -9.64
C LEU A 111 5.02 5.14 -9.23
N LEU A 112 3.89 5.57 -9.77
CA LEU A 112 2.58 4.99 -9.55
C LEU A 112 2.08 4.32 -10.83
N PHE A 113 1.47 3.15 -10.67
CA PHE A 113 1.05 2.29 -11.76
C PHE A 113 -0.39 1.81 -11.59
N GLN A 114 -0.77 0.83 -12.38
CA GLN A 114 -2.07 0.16 -12.32
C GLN A 114 -1.91 -1.29 -11.88
N ALA A 115 -2.93 -1.81 -11.23
CA ALA A 115 -3.13 -3.22 -10.99
C ALA A 115 -4.33 -3.73 -11.79
N ALA A 116 -4.25 -4.97 -12.24
CA ALA A 116 -5.36 -5.68 -12.87
C ALA A 116 -5.86 -6.83 -11.97
N ALA A 117 -7.12 -7.15 -12.08
CA ALA A 117 -7.66 -8.38 -11.56
C ALA A 117 -7.28 -9.57 -12.46
N SER A 118 -7.46 -10.79 -11.99
CA SER A 118 -7.10 -12.01 -12.74
C SER A 118 -7.81 -12.14 -14.09
N GLU A 119 -8.99 -11.58 -14.23
CA GLU A 119 -9.77 -11.51 -15.47
C GLU A 119 -9.36 -10.37 -16.42
N GLY A 120 -8.33 -9.58 -16.04
CA GLY A 120 -7.76 -8.50 -16.85
C GLY A 120 -8.42 -7.12 -16.66
N SER A 121 -9.50 -7.00 -15.89
CA SER A 121 -10.09 -5.70 -15.56
C SER A 121 -9.19 -4.90 -14.61
N LEU A 122 -9.21 -3.57 -14.70
CA LEU A 122 -8.47 -2.73 -13.76
C LEU A 122 -9.10 -2.80 -12.36
N MET A 123 -8.27 -2.91 -11.33
CA MET A 123 -8.71 -3.02 -9.92
C MET A 123 -9.50 -1.80 -9.44
N LYS A 124 -9.32 -0.64 -10.06
CA LYS A 124 -9.99 0.60 -9.68
C LYS A 124 -10.02 1.60 -10.84
N ASN A 125 -10.73 2.70 -10.66
CA ASN A 125 -10.74 3.80 -11.62
C ASN A 125 -9.45 4.61 -11.49
N TYR A 126 -8.45 4.28 -12.30
CA TYR A 126 -7.19 5.02 -12.37
C TYR A 126 -7.33 6.25 -13.27
N PRO A 127 -6.43 7.25 -13.15
CA PRO A 127 -6.36 8.34 -14.13
C PRO A 127 -6.16 7.78 -15.55
N ALA A 128 -6.83 8.39 -16.53
CA ALA A 128 -6.78 7.91 -17.93
C ALA A 128 -5.44 8.27 -18.61
N ALA A 129 -4.72 9.27 -18.12
CA ALA A 129 -3.48 9.76 -18.70
C ALA A 129 -2.37 9.89 -17.63
N PRO A 130 -1.09 9.88 -18.02
CA PRO A 130 0.00 10.18 -17.10
C PRO A 130 -0.20 11.55 -16.43
N CYS A 131 0.14 11.62 -15.14
CA CYS A 131 0.04 12.87 -14.38
C CYS A 131 1.00 12.84 -13.19
N THR A 132 1.27 13.98 -12.60
CA THR A 132 1.90 14.01 -11.27
C THR A 132 0.87 13.72 -10.19
N TYR A 133 1.34 13.30 -9.01
CA TYR A 133 0.45 13.04 -7.86
C TYR A 133 -0.39 14.28 -7.47
N ALA A 134 0.18 15.48 -7.62
CA ALA A 134 -0.51 16.72 -7.33
C ALA A 134 -1.66 17.04 -8.31
N GLU A 135 -1.52 16.60 -9.56
CA GLU A 135 -2.47 16.85 -10.65
C GLU A 135 -3.51 15.73 -10.81
N ARG A 136 -3.41 14.67 -10.00
CA ARG A 136 -4.33 13.53 -10.13
C ARG A 136 -5.80 13.93 -9.97
N PRO A 137 -6.71 13.32 -10.72
CA PRO A 137 -8.15 13.54 -10.56
C PRO A 137 -8.60 13.34 -9.11
N ARG A 138 -9.57 14.13 -8.68
CA ARG A 138 -10.16 14.00 -7.34
C ARG A 138 -10.74 12.61 -7.13
N GLY A 139 -10.42 11.98 -5.99
CA GLY A 139 -10.87 10.63 -5.66
C GLY A 139 -9.96 9.52 -6.17
N SER A 140 -8.91 9.82 -6.94
CA SER A 140 -7.88 8.83 -7.26
C SER A 140 -7.10 8.45 -6.00
N TYR A 141 -6.93 7.15 -5.77
CA TYR A 141 -6.12 6.60 -4.69
C TYR A 141 -5.27 5.44 -5.21
N PHE A 142 -4.19 5.16 -4.52
CA PHE A 142 -3.23 4.13 -4.88
C PHE A 142 -3.01 3.19 -3.70
N SER A 143 -2.95 1.89 -3.98
CA SER A 143 -2.64 0.84 -3.00
C SER A 143 -1.15 0.51 -3.04
N SER A 144 -0.68 -0.29 -2.08
CA SER A 144 0.72 -0.73 -2.01
C SER A 144 1.25 -1.25 -3.34
N TRP A 145 0.51 -2.14 -3.97
CA TRP A 145 0.89 -2.77 -5.26
C TRP A 145 0.95 -1.82 -6.46
N ASP A 146 0.40 -0.61 -6.35
CA ASP A 146 0.52 0.42 -7.39
C ASP A 146 1.80 1.25 -7.24
N ILE A 147 2.56 1.08 -6.13
CA ILE A 147 3.63 1.97 -5.70
C ILE A 147 4.99 1.32 -5.93
N VAL A 148 5.82 2.00 -6.71
CA VAL A 148 7.23 1.67 -6.88
C VAL A 148 8.08 2.82 -6.35
N LEU A 149 9.01 2.50 -5.47
CA LEU A 149 9.86 3.46 -4.79
C LEU A 149 11.27 3.41 -5.37
N ARG A 150 11.89 4.55 -5.57
CA ARG A 150 13.32 4.62 -5.85
C ARG A 150 14.07 4.71 -4.51
N ARG A 151 14.90 3.71 -4.20
CA ARG A 151 15.59 3.62 -2.91
C ARG A 151 16.49 4.82 -2.61
N SER A 152 17.05 5.48 -3.62
CA SER A 152 17.85 6.70 -3.46
C SER A 152 17.06 7.95 -3.09
N ALA A 153 15.73 7.92 -3.19
CA ALA A 153 14.88 9.05 -2.84
C ALA A 153 14.78 9.24 -1.34
N ALA A 154 14.61 10.49 -0.91
CA ALA A 154 14.27 10.81 0.47
C ALA A 154 12.79 10.46 0.72
N LEU A 155 12.54 9.25 1.20
CA LEU A 155 11.19 8.74 1.44
C LEU A 155 10.83 8.83 2.92
N PRO A 156 9.56 9.12 3.27
CA PRO A 156 9.08 9.05 4.63
C PRO A 156 9.01 7.58 5.10
N ARG A 157 8.79 7.38 6.38
CA ARG A 157 8.37 6.09 6.92
C ARG A 157 6.85 5.97 6.85
N PHE A 158 6.32 4.76 6.71
CA PHE A 158 4.89 4.51 6.95
C PHE A 158 4.53 4.88 8.39
N ASP A 159 3.42 5.58 8.56
CA ASP A 159 2.87 5.91 9.89
C ASP A 159 2.26 4.64 10.50
N GLU A 160 2.90 4.11 11.55
CA GLU A 160 2.55 2.83 12.18
C GLU A 160 1.20 2.85 12.93
N ARG A 161 0.57 4.02 13.06
CA ARG A 161 -0.80 4.16 13.57
C ARG A 161 -1.85 3.69 12.58
N PHE A 162 -1.49 3.57 11.28
CA PHE A 162 -2.36 3.17 10.17
C PHE A 162 -2.03 1.77 9.65
N GLY A 163 -3.02 1.14 8.99
CA GLY A 163 -2.86 -0.11 8.28
C GLY A 163 -3.41 -1.33 9.02
N LEU A 164 -3.41 -2.46 8.34
CA LEU A 164 -3.84 -3.74 8.93
C LEU A 164 -2.99 -4.07 10.15
N GLY A 165 -3.66 -4.49 11.22
CA GLY A 165 -3.01 -4.77 12.51
C GLY A 165 -2.75 -3.55 13.38
N ALA A 166 -3.00 -2.33 12.92
CA ALA A 166 -2.98 -1.14 13.76
C ALA A 166 -4.12 -1.15 14.79
N GLU A 167 -3.89 -0.52 15.93
CA GLU A 167 -4.84 -0.56 17.04
C GLU A 167 -6.16 0.13 16.70
N HIS A 168 -6.12 1.26 16.01
CA HIS A 168 -7.28 2.13 15.81
C HIS A 168 -7.60 2.47 14.37
N LEU A 169 -6.61 2.57 13.47
CA LEU A 169 -6.75 3.03 12.09
C LEU A 169 -6.39 1.91 11.12
N GLY A 170 -7.39 1.17 10.63
CA GLY A 170 -7.23 -0.11 9.92
C GLY A 170 -6.79 -0.03 8.46
N CYS A 171 -6.57 1.17 7.91
CA CYS A 171 -6.12 1.40 6.52
C CYS A 171 -5.63 2.84 6.35
N GLY A 172 -5.29 3.23 5.11
CA GLY A 172 -4.94 4.62 4.75
C GLY A 172 -3.46 4.94 4.88
N GLU A 173 -2.64 3.95 5.17
CA GLU A 173 -1.19 4.09 5.31
C GLU A 173 -0.52 4.55 4.01
N GLU A 174 -1.00 4.09 2.85
CA GLU A 174 -0.47 4.49 1.55
C GLU A 174 -0.80 5.96 1.23
N GLU A 175 -2.03 6.39 1.51
CA GLU A 175 -2.43 7.79 1.30
C GLU A 175 -1.60 8.73 2.17
N ILE A 176 -1.36 8.39 3.44
CA ILE A 176 -0.51 9.17 4.34
C ILE A 176 0.94 9.18 3.83
N PHE A 177 1.48 8.03 3.45
CA PHE A 177 2.84 7.89 2.94
C PHE A 177 3.07 8.75 1.68
N LEU A 178 2.18 8.65 0.68
CA LEU A 178 2.28 9.41 -0.56
C LEU A 178 2.14 10.91 -0.32
N GLU A 179 1.24 11.32 0.57
CA GLU A 179 1.06 12.72 0.93
C GLU A 179 2.29 13.28 1.67
N GLN A 180 2.88 12.50 2.57
CA GLN A 180 4.13 12.87 3.26
C GLN A 180 5.28 13.01 2.28
N ALA A 181 5.44 12.04 1.37
CA ALA A 181 6.47 12.09 0.34
C ALA A 181 6.32 13.32 -0.55
N SER A 182 5.09 13.59 -1.02
CA SER A 182 4.77 14.76 -1.85
C SER A 182 5.07 16.08 -1.14
N ARG A 183 4.67 16.24 0.12
CA ARG A 183 4.97 17.42 0.94
C ARG A 183 6.45 17.56 1.26
N GLY A 184 7.18 16.45 1.34
CA GLY A 184 8.63 16.40 1.50
C GLY A 184 9.40 16.74 0.21
N GLY A 185 8.71 17.09 -0.89
CA GLY A 185 9.32 17.44 -2.17
C GLY A 185 9.68 16.23 -3.05
N CYS A 186 9.29 15.00 -2.67
CA CYS A 186 9.48 13.84 -3.52
C CYS A 186 8.60 13.97 -4.77
N ARG A 187 9.22 13.88 -5.97
CA ARG A 187 8.48 13.84 -7.22
C ARG A 187 7.80 12.48 -7.39
N ILE A 188 6.48 12.51 -7.54
CA ILE A 188 5.64 11.32 -7.70
C ILE A 188 4.95 11.41 -9.05
N VAL A 189 5.16 10.41 -9.91
CA VAL A 189 4.62 10.36 -11.28
C VAL A 189 3.77 9.12 -11.44
N TYR A 190 2.59 9.27 -12.00
CA TYR A 190 1.70 8.19 -12.37
C TYR A 190 1.84 7.85 -13.85
N THR A 191 1.96 6.56 -14.14
CA THR A 191 2.01 5.99 -15.50
C THR A 191 0.88 4.98 -15.67
N PRO A 192 -0.01 5.11 -16.69
CA PRO A 192 -1.16 4.22 -16.89
C PRO A 192 -0.74 2.87 -17.50
N GLN A 193 0.05 2.11 -16.76
CA GLN A 193 0.55 0.79 -17.14
C GLN A 193 0.27 -0.21 -16.02
N VAL A 194 -0.21 -1.40 -16.38
CA VAL A 194 -0.37 -2.52 -15.45
C VAL A 194 0.97 -3.17 -15.19
N ILE A 195 1.34 -3.28 -13.90
CA ILE A 195 2.59 -3.93 -13.44
C ILE A 195 2.36 -5.06 -12.44
N VAL A 196 1.11 -5.35 -12.10
CA VAL A 196 0.76 -6.41 -11.15
C VAL A 196 -0.64 -6.92 -11.43
N THR A 197 -0.83 -8.21 -11.20
CA THR A 197 -2.17 -8.84 -11.12
C THR A 197 -2.43 -9.23 -9.67
N THR A 198 -3.63 -8.96 -9.15
CA THR A 198 -4.01 -9.30 -7.77
C THR A 198 -5.44 -9.83 -7.72
N ARG A 199 -5.76 -10.59 -6.67
CA ARG A 199 -7.11 -11.10 -6.39
C ARG A 199 -7.76 -10.39 -5.20
N ALA A 200 -7.02 -9.55 -4.52
CA ALA A 200 -7.44 -9.01 -3.25
C ALA A 200 -8.64 -8.07 -3.34
N ALA A 201 -9.64 -8.31 -2.50
CA ALA A 201 -10.59 -7.30 -2.11
C ALA A 201 -9.86 -6.22 -1.31
N THR A 202 -10.17 -4.96 -1.52
CA THR A 202 -9.51 -3.86 -0.80
C THR A 202 -10.01 -3.78 0.63
N THR A 203 -9.15 -3.32 1.56
CA THR A 203 -9.56 -3.07 2.95
C THR A 203 -10.69 -2.04 3.02
N GLY A 204 -10.76 -1.11 2.06
CA GLY A 204 -11.82 -0.11 1.94
C GLY A 204 -13.23 -0.69 1.81
N ASP A 205 -13.37 -1.88 1.25
CA ASP A 205 -14.66 -2.59 1.09
C ASP A 205 -15.31 -2.91 2.45
N ARG A 206 -14.50 -2.97 3.52
CA ARG A 206 -14.97 -3.18 4.90
C ARG A 206 -15.45 -1.90 5.61
N PHE A 207 -15.59 -0.78 4.90
CA PHE A 207 -15.99 0.50 5.50
C PHE A 207 -17.24 0.39 6.38
N TRP A 208 -18.29 -0.29 5.93
CA TRP A 208 -19.52 -0.41 6.67
C TRP A 208 -19.50 -1.40 7.84
N SER A 209 -18.61 -2.38 7.80
CA SER A 209 -18.49 -3.44 8.83
C SER A 209 -17.40 -3.16 9.86
N ASP A 210 -16.35 -2.39 9.52
CA ASP A 210 -15.16 -2.21 10.36
C ASP A 210 -15.02 -0.75 10.85
N PRO A 211 -15.14 -0.50 12.18
CA PRO A 211 -14.96 0.82 12.75
C PRO A 211 -13.55 1.37 12.55
N LYS A 212 -12.52 0.53 12.48
CA LYS A 212 -11.13 0.96 12.26
C LYS A 212 -10.95 1.56 10.85
N VAL A 213 -11.65 1.02 9.86
CA VAL A 213 -11.64 1.57 8.48
C VAL A 213 -12.37 2.93 8.44
N ARG A 214 -13.49 3.07 9.14
CA ARG A 214 -14.20 4.37 9.24
C ARG A 214 -13.36 5.43 9.95
N ARG A 215 -12.70 5.07 11.06
CA ARG A 215 -11.78 5.96 11.81
C ARG A 215 -10.61 6.38 10.94
N ALA A 216 -10.00 5.44 10.23
CA ALA A 216 -8.92 5.72 9.30
C ALA A 216 -9.31 6.73 8.23
N LYS A 217 -10.51 6.61 7.64
CA LYS A 217 -11.01 7.60 6.67
C LYS A 217 -11.07 9.01 7.25
N GLY A 218 -11.55 9.17 8.48
CA GLY A 218 -11.57 10.46 9.17
C GLY A 218 -10.17 11.02 9.42
N ALA A 219 -9.26 10.17 9.87
CA ALA A 219 -7.86 10.52 10.11
C ALA A 219 -7.14 10.94 8.81
N VAL A 220 -7.28 10.19 7.71
CA VAL A 220 -6.73 10.54 6.39
C VAL A 220 -7.26 11.89 5.92
N LEU A 221 -8.56 12.13 6.00
CA LEU A 221 -9.15 13.42 5.65
C LEU A 221 -8.59 14.57 6.52
N CYS A 222 -8.35 14.30 7.81
CA CYS A 222 -7.75 15.28 8.72
C CYS A 222 -6.32 15.60 8.33
N TYR A 223 -5.54 14.58 7.97
CA TYR A 223 -4.16 14.77 7.51
C TYR A 223 -4.11 15.63 6.24
N MET A 224 -4.99 15.35 5.28
CA MET A 224 -5.01 16.03 3.98
C MET A 224 -5.57 17.46 4.04
N HIS A 225 -6.58 17.70 4.87
CA HIS A 225 -7.40 18.92 4.80
C HIS A 225 -7.50 19.70 6.11
N GLY A 226 -6.81 19.28 7.15
CA GLY A 226 -6.94 19.81 8.50
C GLY A 226 -8.27 19.42 9.18
N PRO A 227 -8.40 19.64 10.49
CA PRO A 227 -9.55 19.15 11.27
C PRO A 227 -10.90 19.69 10.79
N LEU A 228 -10.98 21.00 10.51
CA LEU A 228 -12.21 21.64 10.05
C LEU A 228 -12.63 21.12 8.67
N GLY A 229 -11.68 21.10 7.73
CA GLY A 229 -11.90 20.60 6.37
C GLY A 229 -12.31 19.12 6.35
N ALA A 230 -11.73 18.29 7.23
CA ALA A 230 -12.10 16.90 7.41
C ALA A 230 -13.53 16.74 7.96
N THR A 231 -13.87 17.50 8.99
CA THR A 231 -15.21 17.46 9.61
C THR A 231 -16.30 17.75 8.58
N LEU A 232 -16.14 18.81 7.77
CA LEU A 232 -17.09 19.15 6.71
C LEU A 232 -17.21 18.02 5.66
N ARG A 233 -16.10 17.38 5.31
CA ARG A 233 -16.13 16.23 4.37
C ARG A 233 -16.78 14.99 4.96
N CYS A 234 -16.57 14.72 6.25
CA CYS A 234 -17.23 13.61 6.95
C CYS A 234 -18.74 13.82 7.02
N LEU A 235 -19.20 15.04 7.33
CA LEU A 235 -20.62 15.40 7.31
C LEU A 235 -21.23 15.21 5.92
N LYS A 236 -20.59 15.76 4.88
CA LYS A 236 -21.03 15.58 3.49
C LYS A 236 -21.07 14.09 3.10
N PHE A 237 -20.03 13.33 3.44
CA PHE A 237 -19.98 11.89 3.14
C PHE A 237 -21.15 11.16 3.78
N ALA A 238 -21.41 11.37 5.08
CA ALA A 238 -22.52 10.74 5.78
C ALA A 238 -23.89 11.13 5.21
N ALA A 239 -24.05 12.38 4.74
CA ALA A 239 -25.32 12.87 4.18
C ALA A 239 -25.64 12.22 2.82
N VAL A 240 -24.63 11.99 1.95
CA VAL A 240 -24.87 11.53 0.56
C VAL A 240 -24.94 10.00 0.40
N GLN A 241 -24.75 9.21 1.47
CA GLN A 241 -24.77 7.73 1.41
C GLN A 241 -26.22 7.18 1.38
N GLY A 242 -26.89 7.36 0.27
CA GLY A 242 -28.33 7.02 0.11
C GLY A 242 -28.68 5.53 0.34
N LYS A 243 -27.73 4.61 0.12
CA LYS A 243 -27.91 3.16 0.34
C LYS A 243 -27.74 2.72 1.80
N ALA A 244 -27.15 3.56 2.66
CA ALA A 244 -26.92 3.25 4.06
C ALA A 244 -28.11 3.72 4.93
N SER A 245 -28.45 2.95 5.97
CA SER A 245 -29.47 3.35 6.95
C SER A 245 -29.02 4.60 7.73
N VAL A 246 -29.96 5.32 8.32
CA VAL A 246 -29.66 6.49 9.17
C VAL A 246 -28.70 6.11 10.31
N GLY A 247 -28.93 4.96 10.96
CA GLY A 247 -28.06 4.48 12.04
C GLY A 247 -26.62 4.18 11.57
N GLN A 248 -26.46 3.60 10.37
CA GLN A 248 -25.16 3.37 9.77
C GLN A 248 -24.42 4.68 9.47
N ARG A 249 -25.12 5.69 8.94
CA ARG A 249 -24.55 7.02 8.65
C ARG A 249 -24.11 7.74 9.91
N ILE A 250 -24.91 7.71 10.97
CA ILE A 250 -24.55 8.31 12.27
C ILE A 250 -23.30 7.61 12.85
N ARG A 251 -23.29 6.27 12.84
CA ARG A 251 -22.13 5.50 13.32
C ARG A 251 -20.87 5.81 12.51
N ALA A 252 -20.99 5.87 11.18
CA ALA A 252 -19.87 6.21 10.32
C ALA A 252 -19.35 7.63 10.61
N LEU A 253 -20.23 8.59 10.77
CA LEU A 253 -19.84 9.96 11.13
C LEU A 253 -19.11 9.99 12.48
N TYR A 254 -19.64 9.32 13.51
CA TYR A 254 -19.02 9.23 14.82
C TYR A 254 -17.60 8.66 14.74
N ASP A 255 -17.43 7.53 14.06
CA ASP A 255 -16.10 6.90 13.91
C ASP A 255 -15.13 7.79 13.12
N MET A 256 -15.58 8.44 12.04
CA MET A 256 -14.74 9.36 11.28
C MET A 256 -14.31 10.58 12.12
N ILE A 257 -15.21 11.16 12.89
CA ILE A 257 -14.89 12.27 13.80
C ILE A 257 -13.90 11.81 14.89
N TRP A 258 -14.12 10.62 15.45
CA TRP A 258 -13.18 10.02 16.38
C TRP A 258 -11.78 9.90 15.78
N GLY A 259 -11.67 9.44 14.53
CA GLY A 259 -10.39 9.34 13.81
C GLY A 259 -9.69 10.69 13.64
N ILE A 260 -10.43 11.78 13.40
CA ILE A 260 -9.90 13.15 13.34
C ILE A 260 -9.26 13.52 14.70
N PHE A 261 -9.96 13.30 15.80
CA PHE A 261 -9.45 13.59 17.13
C PHE A 261 -8.24 12.72 17.48
N TYR A 262 -8.30 11.43 17.21
CA TYR A 262 -7.20 10.52 17.47
C TYR A 262 -5.92 10.98 16.76
N LEU A 263 -5.99 11.28 15.46
CA LEU A 263 -4.81 11.73 14.71
C LEU A 263 -4.20 13.01 15.28
N LYS A 264 -5.04 13.93 15.76
CA LYS A 264 -4.58 15.22 16.27
C LYS A 264 -3.94 15.13 17.66
N PHE A 265 -4.41 14.22 18.52
CA PHE A 265 -4.03 14.16 19.93
C PHE A 265 -3.19 12.93 20.29
N SER A 266 -3.13 11.88 19.45
CA SER A 266 -2.19 10.78 19.61
C SER A 266 -0.81 11.22 19.08
N ARG A 267 0.13 11.35 19.98
CA ARG A 267 1.56 11.54 19.66
C ARG A 267 2.24 10.22 19.38
#